data_086a713b19fdc01c154e121615965d38
#
_entry.id   086a713b19fdc01c154e121615965d38
#
_cell.length_a   1.000
_cell.length_b   1.000
_cell.length_c   1.000
_cell.angle_alpha   90.00
_cell.angle_beta   90.00
_cell.angle_gamma   90.00
#
_symmetry.space_group_name_H-M   'P 1'
#
loop_
_entity.id
_entity.type
_entity.pdbx_description
1 polymer ?
#
loop_
_entity_poly.entity_id
_entity_poly.type
_entity_poly.pdbx_seq_one_letter_code
_entity_poly.pdbx_strand_id
1 'polypeptide(L)' 'MILQRWRYSRSNREQLVGYVYNHPNPLLIDGRRIRTSRLVWIREDVGLAQTLNTLYVLRDRDG' A
#
# COMPACT_ATOMS: atom_id res chain seq x y z
N MET A 1 7.92 -3.42 -4.48
CA MET A 1 7.48 -2.84 -3.20
C MET A 1 6.32 -3.60 -2.65
N ILE A 2 6.35 -3.91 -1.37
CA ILE A 2 5.34 -4.70 -0.69
C ILE A 2 4.60 -3.83 0.29
N LEU A 3 3.28 -3.95 0.32
CA LEU A 3 2.45 -3.36 1.36
C LEU A 3 1.82 -4.51 2.15
N GLN A 4 2.30 -4.68 3.38
CA GLN A 4 1.93 -5.77 4.27
C GLN A 4 0.83 -5.33 5.23
N ARG A 5 -0.11 -6.23 5.58
CA ARG A 5 -1.18 -5.96 6.52
C ARG A 5 -1.94 -4.68 6.15
N TRP A 6 -2.29 -4.60 4.89
CA TRP A 6 -2.92 -3.42 4.31
C TRP A 6 -4.43 -3.40 4.54
N ARG A 7 -4.97 -2.21 4.49
CA ARG A 7 -6.42 -1.99 4.47
C ARG A 7 -6.72 -0.66 3.79
N TYR A 8 -7.98 -0.45 3.45
CA TYR A 8 -8.40 0.86 2.96
C TYR A 8 -8.37 1.86 4.12
N SER A 9 -7.97 3.10 3.83
CA SER A 9 -8.01 4.16 4.82
C SER A 9 -9.46 4.44 5.20
N ARG A 10 -9.71 4.60 6.51
CA ARG A 10 -11.06 4.89 7.00
C ARG A 10 -11.54 6.28 6.60
N SER A 11 -10.63 7.23 6.48
CA SER A 11 -10.95 8.60 6.12
C SER A 11 -11.04 8.81 4.61
N ASN A 12 -10.37 7.95 3.81
CA ASN A 12 -10.36 8.07 2.37
C ASN A 12 -10.13 6.70 1.73
N ARG A 13 -11.19 6.11 1.17
CA ARG A 13 -11.13 4.78 0.56
C ARG A 13 -10.33 4.74 -0.73
N GLU A 14 -9.89 5.88 -1.23
CA GLU A 14 -8.98 5.95 -2.37
C GLU A 14 -7.51 5.81 -1.95
N GLN A 15 -7.25 5.61 -0.66
CA GLN A 15 -5.91 5.40 -0.13
C GLN A 15 -5.85 4.11 0.67
N LEU A 16 -4.65 3.51 0.69
CA LEU A 16 -4.38 2.32 1.49
C LEU A 16 -3.48 2.69 2.67
N VAL A 17 -3.61 1.92 3.74
CA VAL A 17 -2.74 2.00 4.91
C VAL A 17 -2.12 0.62 5.09
N GLY A 18 -0.84 0.57 5.40
CA GLY A 18 -0.15 -0.70 5.62
C GLY A 18 1.31 -0.48 5.96
N TYR A 19 2.06 -1.56 6.00
CA TYR A 19 3.48 -1.55 6.36
C TYR A 19 4.30 -1.83 5.10
N VAL A 20 5.23 -0.92 4.78
CA VAL A 20 6.00 -1.01 3.53
C VAL A 20 7.26 -1.85 3.70
N TYR A 21 7.63 -2.52 2.61
CA TYR A 21 8.90 -3.22 2.49
C TYR A 21 9.45 -3.00 1.08
N ASN A 22 10.75 -2.80 0.99
CA ASN A 22 11.47 -2.61 -0.27
C ASN A 22 10.95 -1.39 -1.06
N HIS A 23 10.61 -0.32 -0.37
CA HIS A 23 10.22 0.92 -1.04
C HIS A 23 11.47 1.65 -1.55
N PRO A 24 11.45 2.20 -2.78
CA PRO A 24 12.62 2.89 -3.32
C PRO A 24 12.93 4.21 -2.63
N ASN A 25 11.95 4.80 -1.95
CA ASN A 25 12.19 6.02 -1.17
C ASN A 25 12.95 5.67 0.12
N PRO A 26 14.19 6.15 0.29
CA PRO A 26 14.99 5.79 1.47
C PRO A 26 14.41 6.30 2.78
N LEU A 27 13.49 7.25 2.74
CA LEU A 27 12.81 7.74 3.93
C LEU A 27 11.73 6.78 4.42
N LEU A 28 11.31 5.82 3.59
CA LEU A 28 10.31 4.82 3.96
C LEU A 28 11.01 3.52 4.32
N ILE A 29 11.41 3.43 5.58
CA ILE A 29 12.13 2.28 6.13
C ILE A 29 11.22 1.06 6.18
N ASP A 30 11.76 -0.12 5.88
CA ASP A 30 11.04 -1.40 5.94
C ASP A 30 10.30 -1.57 7.26
N GLY A 31 9.02 -1.93 7.16
CA GLY A 31 8.17 -2.12 8.33
C GLY A 31 7.49 -0.85 8.82
N ARG A 32 7.73 0.29 8.19
CA ARG A 32 7.06 1.53 8.58
C ARG A 32 5.60 1.52 8.11
N ARG A 33 4.70 1.94 8.99
CA ARG A 33 3.29 2.12 8.64
C ARG A 33 3.14 3.40 7.83
N ILE A 34 2.48 3.28 6.67
CA ILE A 34 2.27 4.43 5.79
C ILE A 34 0.82 4.50 5.31
N ARG A 35 0.45 5.68 4.81
CA ARG A 35 -0.74 5.88 3.99
C ARG A 35 -0.24 6.16 2.57
N THR A 36 -0.77 5.42 1.59
CA THR A 36 -0.35 5.59 0.21
C THR A 36 -0.92 6.88 -0.39
N SER A 37 -0.38 7.27 -1.53
CA SER A 37 -1.06 8.25 -2.39
C SER A 37 -2.35 7.62 -2.94
N ARG A 38 -3.13 8.44 -3.67
CA ARG A 38 -4.43 7.99 -4.16
C ARG A 38 -4.30 6.81 -5.13
N LEU A 39 -5.21 5.84 -4.98
CA LEU A 39 -5.28 4.69 -5.86
C LEU A 39 -5.68 5.10 -7.28
N VAL A 40 -4.94 4.58 -8.24
CA VAL A 40 -5.33 4.63 -9.65
C VAL A 40 -6.18 3.40 -9.98
N TRP A 41 -5.72 2.22 -9.51
CA TRP A 41 -6.49 0.99 -9.60
C TRP A 41 -5.98 0.00 -8.54
N ILE A 42 -6.80 -0.98 -8.25
CA ILE A 42 -6.46 -2.06 -7.34
C ILE A 42 -7.05 -3.38 -7.85
N ARG A 43 -6.28 -4.44 -7.77
CA ARG A 43 -6.66 -5.80 -8.11
C ARG A 43 -6.36 -6.68 -6.90
N GLU A 44 -7.35 -6.82 -6.02
CA GLU A 44 -7.19 -7.63 -4.81
C GLU A 44 -7.00 -9.11 -5.12
N ASP A 45 -7.60 -9.59 -6.21
CA ASP A 45 -7.52 -10.99 -6.63
C ASP A 45 -6.09 -11.42 -6.96
N VAL A 46 -5.27 -10.50 -7.44
CA VAL A 46 -3.86 -10.80 -7.75
C VAL A 46 -2.89 -10.09 -6.80
N GLY A 47 -3.40 -9.32 -5.85
CA GLY A 47 -2.56 -8.65 -4.86
C GLY A 47 -1.73 -7.51 -5.41
N LEU A 48 -2.32 -6.67 -6.28
CA LEU A 48 -1.63 -5.52 -6.86
C LEU A 48 -2.45 -4.25 -6.68
N ALA A 49 -1.76 -3.15 -6.44
CA ALA A 49 -2.36 -1.83 -6.38
C ALA A 49 -1.42 -0.78 -6.95
N GLN A 50 -1.93 0.05 -7.84
CA GLN A 50 -1.20 1.18 -8.38
C GLN A 50 -1.74 2.45 -7.76
N THR A 51 -0.86 3.22 -7.14
CA THR A 51 -1.16 4.56 -6.66
C THR A 51 -0.57 5.59 -7.63
N LEU A 52 -0.75 6.87 -7.34
CA LEU A 52 -0.19 7.92 -8.18
C LEU A 52 1.33 7.84 -8.31
N ASN A 53 2.00 7.30 -7.29
CA ASN A 53 3.47 7.30 -7.24
C ASN A 53 4.09 5.91 -7.30
N THR A 54 3.35 4.85 -6.99
CA THR A 54 3.99 3.56 -6.67
C THR A 54 3.08 2.40 -7.01
N LEU A 55 3.69 1.33 -7.53
CA LEU A 55 3.04 0.03 -7.68
C LEU A 55 3.37 -0.84 -6.45
N TYR A 56 2.35 -1.30 -5.76
CA TYR A 56 2.50 -2.15 -4.57
C TYR A 56 2.07 -3.58 -4.83
N VAL A 57 2.84 -4.53 -4.28
CA VAL A 57 2.38 -5.91 -4.10
C VAL A 57 1.71 -5.96 -2.73
N LEU A 58 0.45 -6.38 -2.70
CA LEU A 58 -0.34 -6.42 -1.48
C LEU A 58 -0.23 -7.79 -0.82
N ARG A 59 0.03 -7.81 0.49
CA ARG A 59 0.11 -9.04 1.28
C ARG A 59 -0.64 -8.89 2.58
N ASP A 60 -1.32 -9.97 3.00
CA ASP A 60 -1.99 -10.09 4.30
C ASP A 60 -2.91 -8.91 4.60
N ARG A 61 -4.04 -8.89 3.95
CA ARG A 61 -5.05 -7.86 4.20
C ARG A 61 -5.44 -7.82 5.67
N ASP A 62 -5.43 -6.64 6.25
CA ASP A 62 -5.74 -6.39 7.65
C ASP A 62 -7.17 -5.85 7.79
N GLY A 63 -8.10 -6.73 7.91
CA GLY A 63 -9.50 -6.36 8.01
C GLY A 63 -10.22 -6.33 6.70
#